data_af75d41dac00af65b9ed9bd9bf2516f3
#
_entry.id   af75d41dac00af65b9ed9bd9bf2516f3
#
_cell.length_a   1.000
_cell.length_b   1.000
_cell.length_c   1.000
_cell.angle_alpha   90.00
_cell.angle_beta   90.00
_cell.angle_gamma   90.00
#
_symmetry.space_group_name_H-M   'P 1'
#
loop_
_entity.id
_entity.type
_entity.pdbx_description
1 polymer ?
#
loop_
_entity_poly.entity_id
_entity_poly.type
_entity_poly.pdbx_seq_one_letter_code
_entity_poly.pdbx_strand_id
1 'polypeptide(L)'
;MTNKEFSDGFSTLLNSFGITPNITLDEYEKSTFLTNAQEQLIIDIYSGRNVIYGKSFEQTEEIRRYLSNLVETYETSTKVTGKLGLSQDSVFFEIPQDTWFITYEVAFLKDSRLGCLDGIEASVVPLPQDDLYRAKDNPFRGPSKDRVLRLDIKSDLAELISKYNVDKYLMRYISQPTPIILVDLPDGLSINGVSTESECELNP
;
A
#
# COMPACT_ATOMS: atom_id res chain seq x y z
N MET A 1 -4.31 -8.76 -21.40
CA MET A 1 -3.33 -8.44 -22.46
C MET A 1 -2.16 -9.36 -22.28
N THR A 2 -1.69 -9.99 -23.33
CA THR A 2 -0.49 -10.85 -23.27
C THR A 2 0.77 -9.99 -23.31
N ASN A 3 1.89 -10.50 -22.77
CA ASN A 3 3.18 -9.80 -22.80
C ASN A 3 3.61 -9.41 -24.22
N LYS A 4 3.29 -10.25 -25.20
CA LYS A 4 3.56 -9.96 -26.61
C LYS A 4 2.76 -8.75 -27.13
N GLU A 5 1.47 -8.66 -26.79
CA GLU A 5 0.63 -7.51 -27.14
C GLU A 5 1.14 -6.21 -26.49
N PHE A 6 1.67 -6.29 -25.26
CA PHE A 6 2.30 -5.16 -24.57
C PHE A 6 3.59 -4.72 -25.29
N SER A 7 4.49 -5.64 -25.63
CA SER A 7 5.73 -5.33 -26.35
C SER A 7 5.46 -4.73 -27.73
N ASP A 8 4.51 -5.31 -28.47
CA ASP A 8 4.11 -4.82 -29.81
C ASP A 8 3.44 -3.44 -29.71
N GLY A 9 2.56 -3.23 -28.74
CA GLY A 9 1.90 -1.95 -28.46
C GLY A 9 2.90 -0.86 -28.10
N PHE A 10 3.85 -1.17 -27.21
CA PHE A 10 4.91 -0.25 -26.81
C PHE A 10 5.78 0.15 -28.00
N SER A 11 6.21 -0.81 -28.81
CA SER A 11 6.99 -0.55 -30.01
C SER A 11 6.22 0.29 -31.04
N THR A 12 4.92 0.07 -31.17
CA THR A 12 4.04 0.86 -32.05
C THR A 12 3.93 2.31 -31.59
N LEU A 13 3.76 2.53 -30.27
CA LEU A 13 3.73 3.87 -29.69
C LEU A 13 5.05 4.61 -29.91
N LEU A 14 6.19 3.95 -29.65
CA LEU A 14 7.52 4.52 -29.86
C LEU A 14 7.73 4.96 -31.30
N ASN A 15 7.32 4.15 -32.26
CA ASN A 15 7.41 4.48 -33.67
C ASN A 15 6.47 5.65 -34.08
N SER A 16 5.32 5.79 -33.42
CA SER A 16 4.36 6.89 -33.69
C SER A 16 4.87 8.25 -33.25
N PHE A 17 5.78 8.33 -32.28
CA PHE A 17 6.40 9.59 -31.83
C PHE A 17 7.54 10.07 -32.75
N GLY A 18 7.78 9.42 -33.89
CA GLY A 18 8.79 9.86 -34.87
C GLY A 18 10.24 9.72 -34.39
N ILE A 19 10.45 8.93 -33.32
CA ILE A 19 11.78 8.54 -32.89
C ILE A 19 12.35 7.61 -33.97
N THR A 20 13.50 7.97 -34.51
CA THR A 20 14.13 7.29 -35.65
C THR A 20 14.10 5.77 -35.50
N PRO A 21 13.77 5.03 -36.58
CA PRO A 21 13.52 3.58 -36.55
C PRO A 21 14.71 2.67 -36.18
N ASN A 22 15.80 3.27 -35.69
CA ASN A 22 17.03 2.54 -35.32
C ASN A 22 17.22 2.38 -33.81
N ILE A 23 16.28 2.82 -32.96
CA ILE A 23 16.37 2.56 -31.53
C ILE A 23 15.55 1.31 -31.24
N THR A 24 16.19 0.16 -31.25
CA THR A 24 15.62 -1.07 -30.71
C THR A 24 15.88 -1.09 -29.21
N LEU A 25 14.86 -0.88 -28.39
CA LEU A 25 14.93 -1.09 -26.95
C LEU A 25 14.97 -2.59 -26.67
N ASP A 26 15.85 -2.97 -25.75
CA ASP A 26 15.91 -4.33 -25.23
C ASP A 26 14.65 -4.65 -24.39
N GLU A 27 14.28 -5.92 -24.29
CA GLU A 27 13.11 -6.36 -23.53
C GLU A 27 13.22 -6.01 -22.01
N TYR A 28 14.43 -5.97 -21.48
CA TYR A 28 14.69 -5.46 -20.13
C TYR A 28 14.34 -3.97 -19.99
N GLU A 29 14.76 -3.14 -20.93
CA GLU A 29 14.46 -1.71 -20.94
C GLU A 29 12.94 -1.47 -21.07
N LYS A 30 12.28 -2.20 -21.98
CA LYS A 30 10.82 -2.14 -22.14
C LYS A 30 10.11 -2.54 -20.85
N SER A 31 10.51 -3.64 -20.22
CA SER A 31 9.94 -4.11 -18.95
C SER A 31 10.11 -3.07 -17.83
N THR A 32 11.27 -2.41 -17.77
CA THR A 32 11.53 -1.34 -16.80
C THR A 32 10.60 -0.14 -17.03
N PHE A 33 10.42 0.28 -18.29
CA PHE A 33 9.51 1.40 -18.59
C PHE A 33 8.05 1.05 -18.30
N LEU A 34 7.61 -0.16 -18.61
CA LEU A 34 6.24 -0.62 -18.34
C LEU A 34 5.97 -0.71 -16.85
N THR A 35 6.91 -1.26 -16.07
CA THR A 35 6.81 -1.33 -14.60
C THR A 35 6.70 0.07 -13.99
N ASN A 36 7.59 0.99 -14.38
CA ASN A 36 7.55 2.36 -13.89
C ASN A 36 6.23 3.08 -14.27
N ALA A 37 5.73 2.83 -15.48
CA ALA A 37 4.45 3.38 -15.94
C ALA A 37 3.27 2.82 -15.14
N GLN A 38 3.28 1.52 -14.82
CA GLN A 38 2.27 0.87 -13.98
C GLN A 38 2.29 1.47 -12.56
N GLU A 39 3.46 1.60 -11.96
CA GLU A 39 3.61 2.19 -10.63
C GLU A 39 3.11 3.64 -10.61
N GLN A 40 3.52 4.45 -11.59
CA GLN A 40 3.08 5.85 -11.70
C GLN A 40 1.57 5.95 -11.89
N LEU A 41 0.97 5.09 -12.71
CA LEU A 41 -0.48 5.06 -12.92
C LEU A 41 -1.24 4.76 -11.63
N ILE A 42 -0.76 3.81 -10.82
CA ILE A 42 -1.38 3.47 -9.53
C ILE A 42 -1.28 4.66 -8.55
N ILE A 43 -0.12 5.32 -8.48
CA ILE A 43 0.06 6.53 -7.66
C ILE A 43 -0.89 7.64 -8.09
N ASP A 44 -1.03 7.87 -9.38
CA ASP A 44 -1.91 8.90 -9.94
C ASP A 44 -3.39 8.60 -9.69
N ILE A 45 -3.79 7.33 -9.81
CA ILE A 45 -5.15 6.89 -9.48
C ILE A 45 -5.42 7.06 -7.98
N TYR A 46 -4.51 6.60 -7.12
CA TYR A 46 -4.68 6.68 -5.67
C TYR A 46 -4.74 8.13 -5.17
N SER A 47 -3.82 8.97 -5.64
CA SER A 47 -3.72 10.38 -5.22
C SER A 47 -4.77 11.31 -5.82
N GLY A 48 -5.55 10.85 -6.80
CA GLY A 48 -6.50 11.69 -7.54
C GLY A 48 -5.87 12.65 -8.55
N ARG A 49 -4.58 12.47 -8.86
CA ARG A 49 -3.88 13.24 -9.90
C ARG A 49 -4.18 12.76 -11.32
N ASN A 50 -5.05 11.78 -11.44
CA ASN A 50 -5.44 11.23 -12.72
C ASN A 50 -6.06 12.32 -13.61
N VAL A 51 -5.45 12.55 -14.77
CA VAL A 51 -5.86 13.57 -15.74
C VAL A 51 -7.26 13.29 -16.31
N ILE A 52 -7.69 12.03 -16.36
CA ILE A 52 -8.96 11.62 -16.96
C ILE A 52 -10.12 11.87 -15.99
N TYR A 53 -9.97 11.54 -14.71
CA TYR A 53 -11.06 11.56 -13.74
C TYR A 53 -10.93 12.66 -12.68
N GLY A 54 -9.73 13.14 -12.38
CA GLY A 54 -9.47 14.15 -11.35
C GLY A 54 -9.97 13.77 -9.95
N LYS A 55 -10.13 12.46 -9.71
CA LYS A 55 -10.71 11.87 -8.50
C LYS A 55 -9.81 10.79 -7.95
N SER A 56 -9.75 10.67 -6.62
CA SER A 56 -8.96 9.64 -5.95
C SER A 56 -9.65 8.27 -6.00
N PHE A 57 -8.91 7.22 -5.65
CA PHE A 57 -9.32 5.82 -5.62
C PHE A 57 -10.69 5.58 -4.96
N GLU A 58 -10.98 6.25 -3.84
CA GLU A 58 -12.23 6.03 -3.08
C GLU A 58 -13.46 6.73 -3.68
N GLN A 59 -13.30 7.64 -4.62
CA GLN A 59 -14.38 8.53 -5.04
C GLN A 59 -15.30 7.95 -6.11
N THR A 60 -14.86 6.97 -6.89
CA THR A 60 -15.69 6.33 -7.92
C THR A 60 -15.52 4.81 -7.94
N GLU A 61 -16.61 4.10 -8.22
CA GLU A 61 -16.60 2.64 -8.37
C GLU A 61 -15.70 2.19 -9.54
N GLU A 62 -15.71 2.95 -10.61
CA GLU A 62 -14.91 2.67 -11.80
C GLU A 62 -13.40 2.66 -11.47
N ILE A 63 -12.93 3.68 -10.76
CA ILE A 63 -11.51 3.78 -10.35
C ILE A 63 -11.14 2.65 -9.39
N ARG A 64 -12.04 2.29 -8.44
CA ARG A 64 -11.81 1.17 -7.54
C ARG A 64 -11.66 -0.17 -8.28
N ARG A 65 -12.34 -0.34 -9.40
CA ARG A 65 -12.22 -1.54 -10.23
C ARG A 65 -10.82 -1.72 -10.80
N TYR A 66 -10.18 -0.66 -11.26
CA TYR A 66 -8.83 -0.75 -11.84
C TYR A 66 -7.80 -1.29 -10.85
N LEU A 67 -7.92 -0.95 -9.57
CA LEU A 67 -7.00 -1.39 -8.52
C LEU A 67 -7.55 -2.55 -7.68
N SER A 68 -8.69 -3.12 -8.05
CA SER A 68 -9.36 -4.15 -7.22
C SER A 68 -8.52 -5.40 -6.99
N ASN A 69 -7.68 -5.78 -7.95
CA ASN A 69 -6.81 -6.95 -7.85
C ASN A 69 -5.63 -6.74 -6.88
N LEU A 70 -5.28 -5.49 -6.60
CA LEU A 70 -4.21 -5.10 -5.69
C LEU A 70 -4.71 -4.84 -4.27
N VAL A 71 -6.03 -4.86 -4.05
CA VAL A 71 -6.61 -4.60 -2.72
C VAL A 71 -6.59 -5.87 -1.90
N GLU A 72 -5.80 -5.88 -0.84
CA GLU A 72 -5.69 -6.99 0.09
C GLU A 72 -6.18 -6.63 1.48
N THR A 73 -6.54 -7.65 2.25
CA THR A 73 -6.95 -7.51 3.65
C THR A 73 -6.01 -8.33 4.52
N TYR A 74 -5.43 -7.69 5.51
CA TYR A 74 -4.51 -8.31 6.46
C TYR A 74 -5.05 -8.16 7.89
N GLU A 75 -5.08 -9.25 8.63
CA GLU A 75 -5.44 -9.28 10.05
C GLU A 75 -4.32 -9.94 10.84
N THR A 76 -3.93 -9.32 11.95
CA THR A 76 -2.93 -9.90 12.85
C THR A 76 -3.32 -9.68 14.31
N SER A 77 -3.04 -10.68 15.13
CA SER A 77 -3.11 -10.62 16.60
C SER A 77 -1.71 -10.72 17.24
N THR A 78 -0.68 -10.94 16.42
CA THR A 78 0.68 -11.15 16.91
C THR A 78 1.36 -9.82 17.18
N LYS A 79 1.63 -9.55 18.45
CA LYS A 79 2.33 -8.34 18.89
C LYS A 79 3.85 -8.55 18.84
N VAL A 80 4.55 -7.56 18.32
CA VAL A 80 6.02 -7.54 18.34
C VAL A 80 6.49 -7.01 19.69
N THR A 81 7.28 -7.80 20.39
CA THR A 81 7.85 -7.43 21.70
C THR A 81 9.28 -6.93 21.56
N GLY A 82 9.78 -6.22 22.59
CA GLY A 82 11.18 -5.76 22.62
C GLY A 82 11.47 -4.51 21.80
N LYS A 83 10.45 -3.83 21.30
CA LYS A 83 10.59 -2.52 20.65
C LYS A 83 10.34 -1.39 21.64
N LEU A 84 11.10 -0.30 21.51
CA LEU A 84 10.92 0.91 22.28
C LEU A 84 9.89 1.81 21.59
N GLY A 85 8.73 2.00 22.22
CA GLY A 85 7.68 2.88 21.73
C GLY A 85 7.88 4.34 22.17
N LEU A 86 7.24 5.25 21.43
CA LEU A 86 7.19 6.67 21.80
C LEU A 86 6.21 6.95 22.95
N SER A 87 5.36 5.99 23.28
CA SER A 87 4.45 6.03 24.43
C SER A 87 4.57 4.75 25.26
N GLN A 88 4.21 4.83 26.55
CA GLN A 88 4.11 3.65 27.43
C GLN A 88 2.98 2.71 26.99
N ASP A 89 1.97 3.25 26.31
CA ASP A 89 0.81 2.53 25.78
C ASP A 89 1.00 2.05 24.34
N SER A 90 2.25 1.99 23.87
CA SER A 90 2.57 1.56 22.51
C SER A 90 2.55 0.04 22.38
N VAL A 91 1.89 -0.43 21.32
CA VAL A 91 1.88 -1.85 20.90
C VAL A 91 2.31 -1.92 19.43
N PHE A 92 3.14 -2.90 19.10
CA PHE A 92 3.69 -3.05 17.76
C PHE A 92 3.09 -4.24 17.04
N PHE A 93 2.76 -4.04 15.77
CA PHE A 93 2.31 -5.07 14.85
C PHE A 93 3.15 -5.07 13.59
N GLU A 94 3.47 -6.26 13.08
CA GLU A 94 4.05 -6.39 11.75
C GLU A 94 2.98 -6.14 10.70
N ILE A 95 3.36 -5.46 9.62
CA ILE A 95 2.55 -5.26 8.42
C ILE A 95 3.26 -5.92 7.23
N PRO A 96 2.53 -6.38 6.21
CA PRO A 96 3.12 -6.96 5.02
C PRO A 96 4.09 -6.01 4.34
N GLN A 97 5.21 -6.53 3.84
CA GLN A 97 6.27 -5.72 3.21
C GLN A 97 5.85 -5.13 1.86
N ASP A 98 4.87 -5.75 1.22
CA ASP A 98 4.26 -5.33 -0.04
C ASP A 98 3.19 -4.25 0.14
N THR A 99 2.94 -3.80 1.37
CA THR A 99 2.00 -2.71 1.67
C THR A 99 2.47 -1.40 1.04
N TRP A 100 1.69 -0.90 0.08
CA TRP A 100 1.99 0.37 -0.57
C TRP A 100 1.14 1.51 -0.03
N PHE A 101 -0.18 1.35 -0.05
CA PHE A 101 -1.12 2.36 0.48
C PHE A 101 -2.17 1.69 1.37
N ILE A 102 -2.32 2.18 2.57
CA ILE A 102 -3.34 1.70 3.49
C ILE A 102 -4.63 2.47 3.25
N THR A 103 -5.72 1.76 2.98
CA THR A 103 -7.03 2.35 2.65
C THR A 103 -7.98 2.34 3.83
N TYR A 104 -7.88 1.34 4.70
CA TYR A 104 -8.75 1.17 5.84
C TYR A 104 -8.02 0.46 6.98
N GLU A 105 -8.28 0.90 8.21
CA GLU A 105 -7.66 0.33 9.40
C GLU A 105 -8.61 0.30 10.59
N VAL A 106 -8.57 -0.80 11.31
CA VAL A 106 -9.33 -1.01 12.56
C VAL A 106 -8.48 -1.78 13.56
N ALA A 107 -8.58 -1.39 14.82
CA ALA A 107 -8.03 -2.12 15.95
C ALA A 107 -9.16 -2.67 16.83
N PHE A 108 -9.11 -3.94 17.15
CA PHE A 108 -10.05 -4.56 18.10
C PHE A 108 -9.50 -4.42 19.52
N LEU A 109 -10.26 -3.75 20.38
CA LEU A 109 -9.87 -3.49 21.76
C LEU A 109 -10.46 -4.55 22.68
N LYS A 110 -9.61 -5.19 23.48
CA LYS A 110 -10.02 -6.18 24.48
C LYS A 110 -9.42 -5.82 25.83
N ASP A 111 -10.24 -5.21 26.67
CA ASP A 111 -9.80 -4.69 27.96
C ASP A 111 -10.96 -4.70 28.96
N SER A 112 -10.72 -5.24 30.17
CA SER A 112 -11.72 -5.31 31.23
C SER A 112 -12.31 -3.94 31.62
N ARG A 113 -11.57 -2.85 31.39
CA ARG A 113 -12.02 -1.47 31.64
C ARG A 113 -13.12 -1.02 30.68
N LEU A 114 -13.32 -1.72 29.57
CA LEU A 114 -14.38 -1.44 28.58
C LEU A 114 -15.74 -2.02 29.00
N GLY A 115 -15.78 -2.97 29.95
CA GLY A 115 -17.01 -3.60 30.44
C GLY A 115 -17.79 -4.28 29.30
N CYS A 116 -19.04 -3.84 29.05
CA CYS A 116 -19.86 -4.39 27.96
C CYS A 116 -19.41 -3.97 26.56
N LEU A 117 -18.41 -3.11 26.41
CA LEU A 117 -17.81 -2.72 25.14
C LEU A 117 -16.51 -3.50 24.86
N ASP A 118 -16.24 -4.57 25.62
CA ASP A 118 -15.08 -5.43 25.37
C ASP A 118 -15.20 -6.07 23.95
N GLY A 119 -14.12 -5.98 23.16
CA GLY A 119 -14.13 -6.39 21.75
C GLY A 119 -14.61 -5.32 20.76
N ILE A 120 -14.75 -4.06 21.19
CA ILE A 120 -15.15 -2.97 20.29
C ILE A 120 -14.09 -2.72 19.21
N GLU A 121 -14.56 -2.34 18.03
CA GLU A 121 -13.74 -1.85 16.93
C GLU A 121 -13.43 -0.37 17.12
N ALA A 122 -12.15 -0.03 17.12
CA ALA A 122 -11.65 1.35 17.18
C ALA A 122 -10.99 1.73 15.84
N SER A 123 -11.35 2.88 15.32
CA SER A 123 -10.73 3.42 14.12
C SER A 123 -9.26 3.74 14.36
N VAL A 124 -8.38 3.30 13.49
CA VAL A 124 -6.96 3.63 13.53
C VAL A 124 -6.71 4.89 12.72
N VAL A 125 -6.04 5.87 13.33
CA VAL A 125 -5.76 7.16 12.70
C VAL A 125 -4.24 7.31 12.57
N PRO A 126 -3.73 7.41 11.33
CA PRO A 126 -2.32 7.67 11.11
C PRO A 126 -1.96 9.07 11.60
N LEU A 127 -0.81 9.20 12.25
CA LEU A 127 -0.33 10.45 12.82
C LEU A 127 1.15 10.66 12.48
N PRO A 128 1.56 11.86 12.05
CA PRO A 128 2.96 12.22 11.95
C PRO A 128 3.64 12.16 13.34
N GLN A 129 4.89 11.74 13.37
CA GLN A 129 5.62 11.54 14.64
C GLN A 129 5.77 12.84 15.44
N ASP A 130 5.92 13.99 14.80
CA ASP A 130 6.05 15.31 15.40
C ASP A 130 4.75 15.82 16.04
N ASP A 131 3.59 15.34 15.58
CA ASP A 131 2.29 15.68 16.14
C ASP A 131 1.89 14.83 17.37
N LEU A 132 2.61 13.75 17.66
CA LEU A 132 2.26 12.83 18.73
C LEU A 132 2.11 13.52 20.10
N TYR A 133 3.04 14.39 20.44
CA TYR A 133 3.04 15.09 21.73
C TYR A 133 1.79 15.95 21.92
N ARG A 134 1.29 16.56 20.85
CA ARG A 134 0.08 17.40 20.87
C ARG A 134 -1.20 16.59 20.84
N ALA A 135 -1.17 15.43 20.16
CA ALA A 135 -2.34 14.57 19.99
C ALA A 135 -2.58 13.67 21.21
N LYS A 136 -1.53 13.12 21.81
CA LYS A 136 -1.58 12.08 22.83
C LYS A 136 -2.48 12.45 24.02
N ASP A 137 -2.36 13.66 24.54
CA ASP A 137 -3.09 14.12 25.74
C ASP A 137 -4.34 14.94 25.39
N ASN A 138 -4.64 15.10 24.10
CA ASN A 138 -5.81 15.83 23.65
C ASN A 138 -7.06 14.93 23.73
N PRO A 139 -8.11 15.31 24.50
CA PRO A 139 -9.30 14.50 24.67
C PRO A 139 -10.08 14.27 23.36
N PHE A 140 -9.91 15.15 22.35
CA PHE A 140 -10.61 15.06 21.06
C PHE A 140 -9.79 14.37 19.97
N ARG A 141 -8.45 14.39 20.05
CA ARG A 141 -7.54 13.83 19.05
C ARG A 141 -6.76 12.62 19.55
N GLY A 142 -6.66 12.45 20.86
CA GLY A 142 -5.91 11.38 21.50
C GLY A 142 -6.60 10.02 21.42
N PRO A 143 -5.90 8.98 21.90
CA PRO A 143 -6.45 7.64 21.94
C PRO A 143 -7.66 7.55 22.86
N SER A 144 -8.70 6.88 22.40
CA SER A 144 -9.97 6.68 23.10
C SER A 144 -10.50 5.26 22.86
N LYS A 145 -11.68 4.95 23.37
CA LYS A 145 -12.33 3.66 23.10
C LYS A 145 -12.69 3.46 21.59
N ASP A 146 -12.85 4.56 20.86
CA ASP A 146 -13.25 4.54 19.44
C ASP A 146 -12.08 4.90 18.51
N ARG A 147 -10.90 5.23 19.08
CA ARG A 147 -9.75 5.71 18.32
C ARG A 147 -8.43 5.19 18.88
N VAL A 148 -7.62 4.68 17.97
CA VAL A 148 -6.23 4.29 18.18
C VAL A 148 -5.36 5.15 17.27
N LEU A 149 -4.20 5.59 17.74
CA LEU A 149 -3.25 6.34 16.91
C LEU A 149 -2.23 5.38 16.32
N ARG A 150 -1.86 5.57 15.07
CA ARG A 150 -0.79 4.81 14.40
C ARG A 150 0.37 5.72 14.05
N LEU A 151 1.57 5.22 14.32
CA LEU A 151 2.84 5.79 13.87
C LEU A 151 3.56 4.76 12.99
N ASP A 152 4.07 5.22 11.86
CA ASP A 152 4.87 4.39 10.97
C ASP A 152 6.34 4.49 11.41
N ILE A 153 6.95 3.35 11.74
CA ILE A 153 8.36 3.29 12.14
C ILE A 153 9.22 2.82 10.97
N LYS A 154 8.73 1.80 10.27
CA LYS A 154 9.35 1.20 9.09
C LYS A 154 8.24 0.75 8.14
N SER A 155 8.64 0.32 6.95
CA SER A 155 7.70 -0.25 5.98
C SER A 155 6.98 -1.52 6.46
N ASP A 156 7.54 -2.22 7.44
CA ASP A 156 7.08 -3.51 7.95
C ASP A 156 6.54 -3.46 9.38
N LEU A 157 6.49 -2.28 10.01
CA LEU A 157 6.15 -2.16 11.44
C LEU A 157 5.29 -0.94 11.73
N ALA A 158 4.10 -1.18 12.28
CA ALA A 158 3.21 -0.17 12.80
C ALA A 158 3.24 -0.10 14.32
N GLU A 159 3.40 1.10 14.88
CA GLU A 159 3.22 1.39 16.30
C GLU A 159 1.81 1.90 16.53
N LEU A 160 1.00 1.15 17.29
CA LEU A 160 -0.32 1.55 17.70
C LEU A 160 -0.30 2.07 19.14
N ILE A 161 -0.85 3.26 19.34
CA ILE A 161 -0.96 3.88 20.67
C ILE A 161 -2.43 3.88 21.08
N SER A 162 -2.74 3.18 22.17
CA SER A 162 -4.10 3.00 22.68
C SER A 162 -4.12 3.01 24.20
N LYS A 163 -5.13 3.63 24.82
CA LYS A 163 -5.37 3.54 26.27
C LYS A 163 -5.86 2.17 26.73
N TYR A 164 -6.31 1.34 25.80
CA TYR A 164 -6.85 0.01 26.04
C TYR A 164 -5.99 -1.05 25.37
N ASN A 165 -6.09 -2.27 25.85
CA ASN A 165 -5.34 -3.35 25.23
C ASN A 165 -5.87 -3.65 23.82
N VAL A 166 -4.99 -3.60 22.82
CA VAL A 166 -5.31 -3.97 21.43
C VAL A 166 -5.16 -5.48 21.31
N ASP A 167 -6.21 -6.18 20.93
CA ASP A 167 -6.20 -7.64 20.73
C ASP A 167 -5.79 -8.00 19.30
N LYS A 168 -6.41 -7.32 18.32
CA LYS A 168 -6.17 -7.55 16.90
C LYS A 168 -6.04 -6.24 16.16
N TYR A 169 -5.27 -6.28 15.08
CA TYR A 169 -5.16 -5.21 14.10
C TYR A 169 -5.57 -5.73 12.73
N LEU A 170 -6.50 -5.05 12.09
CA LEU A 170 -6.97 -5.34 10.75
C LEU A 170 -6.74 -4.12 9.86
N MET A 171 -6.17 -4.35 8.71
CA MET A 171 -6.03 -3.32 7.69
C MET A 171 -6.42 -3.84 6.30
N ARG A 172 -6.87 -2.91 5.46
CA ARG A 172 -7.03 -3.12 4.04
C ARG A 172 -6.08 -2.18 3.32
N TYR A 173 -5.33 -2.71 2.37
CA TYR A 173 -4.28 -1.97 1.71
C TYR A 173 -4.20 -2.31 0.22
N ILE A 174 -3.53 -1.44 -0.52
CA ILE A 174 -3.14 -1.68 -1.90
C ILE A 174 -1.72 -2.24 -1.84
N SER A 175 -1.53 -3.45 -2.35
CA SER A 175 -0.22 -4.09 -2.45
C SER A 175 0.62 -3.48 -3.57
N GLN A 176 1.93 -3.56 -3.43
CA GLN A 176 2.84 -3.20 -4.51
C GLN A 176 2.63 -4.17 -5.68
N PRO A 177 2.37 -3.68 -6.91
CA PRO A 177 2.16 -4.55 -8.04
C PRO A 177 3.43 -5.33 -8.37
N THR A 178 3.27 -6.54 -8.87
CA THR A 178 4.36 -7.28 -9.51
C THR A 178 4.87 -6.50 -10.73
N PRO A 179 6.20 -6.42 -10.93
CA PRO A 179 6.75 -5.75 -12.11
C PRO A 179 6.30 -6.46 -13.39
N ILE A 180 6.09 -5.72 -14.46
CA ILE A 180 5.78 -6.29 -15.77
C ILE A 180 7.09 -6.74 -16.42
N ILE A 181 7.27 -8.04 -16.59
CA ILE A 181 8.46 -8.63 -17.22
C ILE A 181 8.03 -9.37 -18.48
N LEU A 182 8.48 -8.87 -19.62
CA LEU A 182 8.05 -9.36 -20.95
C LEU A 182 8.66 -10.71 -21.31
N VAL A 183 9.89 -10.96 -20.86
CA VAL A 183 10.65 -12.20 -21.09
C VAL A 183 11.55 -12.45 -19.87
N ASP A 184 11.77 -13.70 -19.51
CA ASP A 184 12.69 -14.07 -18.45
C ASP A 184 14.03 -13.34 -18.58
N LEU A 185 14.43 -12.67 -17.52
CA LEU A 185 15.65 -11.87 -17.50
C LEU A 185 16.88 -12.75 -17.35
N PRO A 186 18.01 -12.40 -17.99
CA PRO A 186 19.26 -13.11 -17.82
C PRO A 186 19.75 -13.12 -16.35
N ASP A 187 20.57 -14.11 -16.00
CA ASP A 187 21.14 -14.27 -14.67
C ASP A 187 21.79 -12.96 -14.16
N GLY A 188 21.37 -12.54 -12.98
CA GLY A 188 21.84 -11.34 -12.31
C GLY A 188 21.06 -10.07 -12.61
N LEU A 189 20.06 -10.09 -13.49
CA LEU A 189 19.13 -8.99 -13.71
C LEU A 189 17.80 -9.29 -13.03
N SER A 190 17.24 -8.26 -12.39
CA SER A 190 15.89 -8.32 -11.79
C SER A 190 15.26 -6.92 -11.79
N ILE A 191 13.94 -6.87 -11.85
CA ILE A 191 13.15 -5.64 -11.65
C ILE A 191 12.33 -5.86 -10.39
N ASN A 192 12.51 -5.01 -9.39
CA ASN A 192 11.89 -5.13 -8.06
C ASN A 192 12.05 -6.54 -7.42
N GLY A 193 13.20 -7.21 -7.69
CA GLY A 193 13.50 -8.54 -7.15
C GLY A 193 12.91 -9.71 -7.94
N VAL A 194 12.19 -9.47 -9.02
CA VAL A 194 11.61 -10.49 -9.91
C VAL A 194 12.44 -10.57 -11.19
N SER A 195 12.70 -11.79 -11.67
CA SER A 195 13.47 -12.06 -12.90
C SER A 195 12.70 -12.90 -13.92
N THR A 196 11.57 -13.46 -13.54
CA THR A 196 10.72 -14.31 -14.38
C THR A 196 9.61 -13.51 -15.04
N GLU A 197 9.15 -13.97 -16.19
CA GLU A 197 8.03 -13.37 -16.93
C GLU A 197 6.80 -13.18 -16.04
N SER A 198 6.22 -11.99 -16.09
CA SER A 198 5.05 -11.61 -15.29
C SER A 198 4.15 -10.62 -16.05
N GLU A 199 2.85 -10.72 -15.82
CA GLU A 199 1.83 -9.93 -16.49
C GLU A 199 1.36 -8.74 -15.62
N CYS A 200 0.69 -7.78 -16.25
CA CYS A 200 0.08 -6.63 -15.57
C CYS A 200 -1.10 -7.07 -14.70
N GLU A 201 -1.11 -6.70 -13.44
CA GLU A 201 -2.16 -7.02 -12.46
C GLU A 201 -3.33 -6.03 -12.45
N LEU A 202 -3.22 -4.92 -13.15
CA LEU A 202 -4.30 -3.95 -13.24
C LEU A 202 -5.50 -4.55 -13.99
N ASN A 203 -6.69 -4.33 -13.44
CA ASN A 203 -7.93 -4.78 -14.07
C ASN A 203 -8.32 -3.78 -15.18
N PRO A 204 -8.46 -4.23 -16.45
CA PRO A 204 -8.80 -3.37 -17.58
C PRO A 204 -10.23 -2.84 -17.55
#